data_6f110b0bab6b11143259ed406afa10c8
#
_entry.id   6f110b0bab6b11143259ed406afa10c8
#
_cell.length_a   1.000
_cell.length_b   1.000
_cell.length_c   1.000
_cell.angle_alpha   90.00
_cell.angle_beta   90.00
_cell.angle_gamma   90.00
#
_symmetry.space_group_name_H-M   'P 1'
#
loop_
_entity.id
_entity.type
_entity.pdbx_description
1 polymer ?
#
loop_
_entity_poly.entity_id
_entity_poly.type
_entity_poly.pdbx_seq_one_letter_code
_entity_poly.pdbx_strand_id
1 'polypeptide(L)'
;MTDPARLEALALAGDLPGVLLDARRLAASAPGLHGRRRAGQGEAFWQYRDHRAEDGARLVDWRRSARGDRYFVREREREAAQTAWIWMDPDAGFNWTSDAARTTKLRRAQTIALALATLLNRGGERVGMLGRAPRTGPRAVDRLAHDFLTPQKDADAPARSCVIFFSDFYAPVETWRARLSAAADAGASGALVMVADPAEEDFPFRGRTLFLEPGRRSETLIGRPENVRGLYAERLETHRRAIRQAGANFGFPALLHRTDHGAAPALALLIALVSERFA
;
A
#
# COMPACT_ATOMS: atom_id res chain seq x y z
N MET A 1 -24.75 -6.54 -24.46
CA MET A 1 -23.74 -7.28 -23.67
C MET A 1 -23.12 -6.30 -22.66
N THR A 2 -23.38 -6.51 -21.40
CA THR A 2 -22.86 -5.64 -20.33
C THR A 2 -21.42 -6.06 -20.07
N ASP A 3 -20.49 -5.12 -20.14
CA ASP A 3 -19.07 -5.34 -19.91
C ASP A 3 -18.85 -5.90 -18.48
N PRO A 4 -18.23 -7.09 -18.31
CA PRO A 4 -17.96 -7.70 -17.01
C PRO A 4 -17.19 -6.76 -16.06
N ALA A 5 -16.22 -5.99 -16.58
CA ALA A 5 -15.45 -5.03 -15.80
C ALA A 5 -16.32 -3.89 -15.24
N ARG A 6 -17.37 -3.51 -15.98
CA ARG A 6 -18.34 -2.50 -15.52
C ARG A 6 -19.24 -3.04 -14.40
N LEU A 7 -19.65 -4.31 -14.48
CA LEU A 7 -20.43 -4.95 -13.42
C LEU A 7 -19.62 -5.10 -12.14
N GLU A 8 -18.36 -5.50 -12.25
CA GLU A 8 -17.43 -5.61 -11.13
C GLU A 8 -17.18 -4.24 -10.48
N ALA A 9 -16.94 -3.21 -11.29
CA ALA A 9 -16.77 -1.83 -10.78
C ALA A 9 -18.02 -1.31 -10.05
N LEU A 10 -19.23 -1.65 -10.53
CA LEU A 10 -20.49 -1.29 -9.88
C LEU A 10 -20.68 -2.05 -8.56
N ALA A 11 -20.32 -3.33 -8.50
CA ALA A 11 -20.35 -4.11 -7.26
C ALA A 11 -19.35 -3.54 -6.23
N LEU A 12 -18.12 -3.26 -6.63
CA LEU A 12 -17.13 -2.59 -5.79
C LEU A 12 -17.59 -1.22 -5.30
N ALA A 13 -18.26 -0.43 -6.17
CA ALA A 13 -18.80 0.87 -5.79
C ALA A 13 -19.92 0.75 -4.74
N GLY A 14 -20.76 -0.28 -4.83
CA GLY A 14 -21.79 -0.59 -3.84
C GLY A 14 -21.19 -0.92 -2.47
N ASP A 15 -20.03 -1.59 -2.44
CA ASP A 15 -19.33 -1.97 -1.21
C ASP A 15 -18.42 -0.89 -0.64
N LEU A 16 -18.09 0.14 -1.42
CA LEU A 16 -17.12 1.17 -1.05
C LEU A 16 -17.39 1.83 0.32
N PRO A 17 -18.63 2.20 0.69
CA PRO A 17 -18.90 2.75 2.02
C PRO A 17 -18.53 1.79 3.16
N GLY A 18 -18.76 0.48 2.98
CA GLY A 18 -18.37 -0.54 3.95
C GLY A 18 -16.85 -0.65 4.09
N VAL A 19 -16.12 -0.69 2.97
CA VAL A 19 -14.64 -0.73 2.97
C VAL A 19 -14.06 0.50 3.65
N LEU A 20 -14.58 1.69 3.38
CA LEU A 20 -14.15 2.93 4.03
C LEU A 20 -14.43 2.93 5.53
N LEU A 21 -15.59 2.41 5.95
CA LEU A 21 -15.94 2.31 7.37
C LEU A 21 -14.99 1.35 8.10
N ASP A 22 -14.72 0.18 7.52
CA ASP A 22 -13.79 -0.80 8.07
C ASP A 22 -12.36 -0.25 8.14
N ALA A 23 -11.92 0.46 7.11
CA ALA A 23 -10.61 1.11 7.09
C ALA A 23 -10.49 2.18 8.19
N ARG A 24 -11.54 3.00 8.41
CA ARG A 24 -11.55 4.00 9.48
C ARG A 24 -11.53 3.37 10.88
N ARG A 25 -12.27 2.28 11.09
CA ARG A 25 -12.25 1.51 12.34
C ARG A 25 -10.87 0.91 12.59
N LEU A 26 -10.27 0.30 11.56
CA LEU A 26 -8.94 -0.28 11.62
C LEU A 26 -7.88 0.78 11.93
N ALA A 27 -7.92 1.93 11.26
CA ALA A 27 -7.02 3.05 11.53
C ALA A 27 -7.18 3.62 12.95
N ALA A 28 -8.40 3.61 13.50
CA ALA A 28 -8.65 4.07 14.86
C ALA A 28 -8.11 3.10 15.94
N SER A 29 -8.05 1.80 15.64
CA SER A 29 -7.52 0.78 16.55
C SER A 29 -6.01 0.61 16.47
N ALA A 30 -5.35 1.15 15.43
CA ALA A 30 -3.92 1.05 15.28
C ALA A 30 -3.20 1.96 16.28
N PRO A 31 -2.11 1.49 16.94
CA PRO A 31 -1.22 2.39 17.67
C PRO A 31 -0.73 3.45 16.70
N GLY A 32 -0.94 4.72 17.04
CA GLY A 32 -0.66 5.84 16.13
C GLY A 32 0.80 5.85 15.68
N LEU A 33 1.04 6.23 14.41
CA LEU A 33 2.34 6.66 13.91
C LEU A 33 2.91 7.85 14.72
N HIS A 34 2.14 8.35 15.67
CA HIS A 34 2.38 9.54 16.49
C HIS A 34 3.28 9.34 17.69
N GLY A 35 4.13 8.33 17.74
CA GLY A 35 5.21 8.27 18.73
C GLY A 35 6.25 9.38 18.56
N ARG A 36 6.29 10.07 17.42
CA ARG A 36 7.07 11.27 17.18
C ARG A 36 6.13 12.42 16.83
N ARG A 37 6.03 13.38 17.74
CA ARG A 37 5.40 14.68 17.49
C ARG A 37 6.07 15.31 16.27
N ARG A 38 5.48 15.15 15.09
CA ARG A 38 5.68 16.09 14.00
C ARG A 38 4.60 17.15 14.15
N ALA A 39 5.01 18.29 14.69
CA ALA A 39 4.19 19.49 14.64
C ALA A 39 3.83 19.76 13.17
N GLY A 40 2.55 19.97 12.89
CA GLY A 40 2.07 20.31 11.55
C GLY A 40 2.71 21.61 11.08
N GLN A 41 2.94 21.72 9.76
CA GLN A 41 3.40 22.90 9.05
C GLN A 41 4.66 23.57 9.64
N GLY A 42 5.82 22.92 9.45
CA GLY A 42 7.10 23.63 9.41
C GLY A 42 7.38 24.62 10.52
N GLU A 43 7.31 24.22 11.80
CA GLU A 43 7.76 25.06 12.91
C GLU A 43 9.13 24.65 13.46
N ALA A 44 9.71 23.57 12.98
CA ALA A 44 11.06 23.21 13.39
C ALA A 44 12.04 24.26 12.88
N PHE A 45 12.72 24.87 13.82
CA PHE A 45 13.84 25.78 13.53
C PHE A 45 14.97 24.96 12.93
N TRP A 46 15.35 25.27 11.68
CA TRP A 46 16.52 24.65 11.05
C TRP A 46 17.78 25.45 11.35
N GLN A 47 17.83 26.68 10.84
CA GLN A 47 18.97 27.57 11.03
C GLN A 47 18.60 29.05 10.80
N TYR A 48 19.49 29.92 11.23
CA TYR A 48 19.45 31.31 10.82
C TYR A 48 20.40 31.50 9.62
N ARG A 49 19.92 32.18 8.58
CA ARG A 49 20.78 32.70 7.50
C ARG A 49 20.69 34.21 7.42
N ASP A 50 21.68 34.81 6.79
CA ASP A 50 21.65 36.23 6.50
C ASP A 50 20.49 36.57 5.55
N HIS A 51 19.86 37.72 5.80
CA HIS A 51 18.79 38.25 4.97
C HIS A 51 19.32 38.59 3.57
N ARG A 52 18.56 38.22 2.53
CA ARG A 52 18.83 38.57 1.14
C ARG A 52 17.83 39.59 0.64
N ALA A 53 18.18 40.38 -0.37
CA ALA A 53 17.33 41.43 -0.92
C ALA A 53 15.95 40.94 -1.44
N GLU A 54 15.89 39.67 -1.80
CA GLU A 54 14.68 38.98 -2.26
C GLU A 54 13.76 38.48 -1.13
N ASP A 55 14.23 38.52 0.12
CA ASP A 55 13.43 38.11 1.27
C ASP A 55 12.48 39.23 1.70
N GLY A 56 11.23 38.88 1.90
CA GLY A 56 10.27 39.85 2.45
C GLY A 56 10.57 40.19 3.92
N ALA A 57 10.38 41.44 4.32
CA ALA A 57 10.62 41.91 5.69
C ALA A 57 9.87 41.10 6.79
N ARG A 58 8.81 40.40 6.42
CA ARG A 58 8.05 39.51 7.32
C ARG A 58 8.80 38.25 7.72
N LEU A 59 9.85 37.85 6.99
CA LEU A 59 10.66 36.68 7.27
C LEU A 59 11.82 36.98 8.21
N VAL A 60 12.12 38.26 8.49
CA VAL A 60 13.20 38.68 9.37
C VAL A 60 12.87 38.36 10.83
N ASP A 61 13.77 37.66 11.50
CA ASP A 61 13.72 37.51 12.97
C ASP A 61 14.29 38.76 13.63
N TRP A 62 13.41 39.74 13.87
CA TRP A 62 13.76 41.03 14.45
C TRP A 62 14.41 40.91 15.85
N ARG A 63 14.04 39.87 16.61
CA ARG A 63 14.58 39.69 17.98
C ARG A 63 16.05 39.27 17.97
N ARG A 64 16.44 38.45 16.98
CA ARG A 64 17.84 38.07 16.80
C ARG A 64 18.63 39.16 16.08
N SER A 65 18.05 39.79 15.09
CA SER A 65 18.67 40.85 14.31
C SER A 65 18.96 42.11 15.15
N ALA A 66 18.18 42.36 16.18
CA ALA A 66 18.39 43.50 17.11
C ALA A 66 19.68 43.42 17.98
N ARG A 67 20.42 42.30 17.90
CA ARG A 67 21.66 42.11 18.68
C ARG A 67 22.93 42.40 17.88
N GLY A 68 22.82 42.84 16.63
CA GLY A 68 23.96 43.13 15.75
C GLY A 68 23.53 43.84 14.49
N ASP A 69 24.47 44.11 13.59
CA ASP A 69 24.26 44.86 12.35
C ASP A 69 23.79 44.00 11.17
N ARG A 70 23.38 42.74 11.41
CA ARG A 70 22.95 41.82 10.39
C ARG A 70 21.50 41.43 10.59
N TYR A 71 20.76 41.35 9.46
CA TYR A 71 19.40 40.84 9.48
C TYR A 71 19.42 39.33 9.25
N PHE A 72 18.74 38.59 10.14
CA PHE A 72 18.63 37.13 10.08
C PHE A 72 17.23 36.74 9.67
N VAL A 73 17.16 35.81 8.73
CA VAL A 73 15.93 35.12 8.34
C VAL A 73 15.93 33.74 9.02
N ARG A 74 14.82 33.42 9.66
CA ARG A 74 14.61 32.09 10.23
C ARG A 74 14.24 31.12 9.12
N GLU A 75 15.17 30.27 8.72
CA GLU A 75 14.87 29.16 7.83
C GLU A 75 14.15 28.08 8.62
N ARG A 76 13.00 27.69 8.09
CA ARG A 76 12.23 26.53 8.56
C ARG A 76 12.57 25.36 7.67
N GLU A 77 12.76 24.19 8.26
CA GLU A 77 12.89 22.99 7.49
C GLU A 77 11.55 22.73 6.77
N ARG A 78 11.54 22.83 5.46
CA ARG A 78 10.44 22.35 4.66
C ARG A 78 10.57 20.84 4.59
N GLU A 79 10.02 20.13 5.55
CA GLU A 79 9.73 18.72 5.36
C GLU A 79 8.77 18.62 4.18
N ALA A 80 9.30 18.25 3.01
CA ALA A 80 8.45 17.97 1.85
C ALA A 80 7.63 16.73 2.19
N ALA A 81 6.30 16.89 2.25
CA ALA A 81 5.38 15.78 2.49
C ALA A 81 5.75 14.62 1.56
N GLN A 82 6.06 13.47 2.13
CA GLN A 82 6.39 12.28 1.36
C GLN A 82 5.11 11.69 0.74
N THR A 83 5.28 10.83 -0.23
CA THR A 83 4.14 10.23 -0.91
C THR A 83 4.20 8.72 -0.79
N ALA A 84 3.14 8.15 -0.24
CA ALA A 84 2.89 6.72 -0.30
C ALA A 84 2.07 6.39 -1.54
N TRP A 85 2.61 5.53 -2.37
CA TRP A 85 1.95 5.02 -3.56
C TRP A 85 1.42 3.62 -3.30
N ILE A 86 0.18 3.36 -3.66
CA ILE A 86 -0.46 2.06 -3.54
C ILE A 86 -0.63 1.48 -4.92
N TRP A 87 -0.13 0.28 -5.12
CA TRP A 87 -0.40 -0.54 -6.27
C TRP A 87 -1.27 -1.71 -5.83
N MET A 88 -2.36 -1.93 -6.56
CA MET A 88 -3.32 -3.00 -6.30
C MET A 88 -3.32 -3.95 -7.48
N ASP A 89 -3.20 -5.25 -7.22
CA ASP A 89 -3.17 -6.25 -8.27
C ASP A 89 -4.46 -6.21 -9.10
N PRO A 90 -4.36 -6.01 -10.42
CA PRO A 90 -5.51 -6.00 -11.32
C PRO A 90 -6.00 -7.40 -11.72
N ASP A 91 -5.29 -8.47 -11.32
CA ASP A 91 -5.68 -9.84 -11.70
C ASP A 91 -7.03 -10.23 -11.10
N ALA A 92 -7.87 -10.86 -11.91
CA ALA A 92 -9.20 -11.31 -11.49
C ALA A 92 -9.15 -12.32 -10.34
N GLY A 93 -8.07 -13.12 -10.25
CA GLY A 93 -7.81 -14.06 -9.14
C GLY A 93 -7.57 -13.37 -7.81
N PHE A 94 -7.19 -12.09 -7.82
CA PHE A 94 -7.06 -11.32 -6.60
C PHE A 94 -8.42 -10.90 -6.01
N ASN A 95 -9.46 -10.76 -6.83
CA ASN A 95 -10.83 -10.51 -6.36
C ASN A 95 -11.60 -11.81 -6.10
N TRP A 96 -11.00 -12.71 -5.36
CA TRP A 96 -11.57 -14.03 -5.06
C TRP A 96 -11.60 -14.34 -3.57
N THR A 97 -12.52 -15.21 -3.17
CA THR A 97 -12.62 -15.83 -1.86
C THR A 97 -13.15 -17.25 -1.96
N SER A 98 -12.67 -18.15 -1.11
CA SER A 98 -13.17 -19.52 -1.03
C SER A 98 -14.51 -19.67 -0.29
N ASP A 99 -14.94 -18.61 0.43
CA ASP A 99 -16.16 -18.60 1.23
C ASP A 99 -16.90 -17.28 1.02
N ALA A 100 -18.08 -17.34 0.45
CA ALA A 100 -18.91 -16.17 0.18
C ALA A 100 -19.27 -15.34 1.43
N ALA A 101 -19.17 -15.92 2.62
CA ALA A 101 -19.36 -15.20 3.88
C ALA A 101 -18.14 -14.38 4.29
N ARG A 102 -17.01 -14.57 3.61
CA ARG A 102 -15.75 -13.86 3.88
C ARG A 102 -15.49 -12.76 2.87
N THR A 103 -14.61 -11.85 3.24
CA THR A 103 -14.13 -10.81 2.34
C THR A 103 -13.18 -11.39 1.29
N THR A 104 -13.22 -10.87 0.05
CA THR A 104 -12.23 -11.23 -0.99
C THR A 104 -10.83 -10.71 -0.63
N LYS A 105 -9.80 -11.30 -1.25
CA LYS A 105 -8.41 -10.82 -1.12
C LYS A 105 -8.31 -9.32 -1.48
N LEU A 106 -8.89 -8.92 -2.61
CA LEU A 106 -8.91 -7.52 -3.05
C LEU A 106 -9.56 -6.59 -2.02
N ARG A 107 -10.76 -6.92 -1.54
CA ARG A 107 -11.46 -6.08 -0.56
C ARG A 107 -10.69 -5.95 0.75
N ARG A 108 -10.05 -7.03 1.20
CA ARG A 108 -9.17 -7.03 2.36
C ARG A 108 -7.95 -6.12 2.14
N ALA A 109 -7.31 -6.22 0.99
CA ALA A 109 -6.20 -5.37 0.59
C ALA A 109 -6.60 -3.89 0.56
N GLN A 110 -7.75 -3.55 -0.04
CA GLN A 110 -8.30 -2.20 -0.06
C GLN A 110 -8.54 -1.66 1.36
N THR A 111 -9.10 -2.46 2.27
CA THR A 111 -9.33 -2.06 3.67
C THR A 111 -8.01 -1.71 4.35
N ILE A 112 -6.98 -2.54 4.23
CA ILE A 112 -5.65 -2.30 4.83
C ILE A 112 -4.99 -1.07 4.20
N ALA A 113 -5.04 -0.95 2.87
CA ALA A 113 -4.47 0.18 2.13
C ALA A 113 -5.11 1.52 2.52
N LEU A 114 -6.45 1.57 2.61
CA LEU A 114 -7.16 2.78 3.02
C LEU A 114 -6.95 3.12 4.50
N ALA A 115 -6.80 2.11 5.36
CA ALA A 115 -6.45 2.33 6.76
C ALA A 115 -5.05 2.95 6.89
N LEU A 116 -4.05 2.39 6.19
CA LEU A 116 -2.71 2.98 6.12
C LEU A 116 -2.76 4.42 5.58
N ALA A 117 -3.45 4.63 4.44
CA ALA A 117 -3.61 5.95 3.85
C ALA A 117 -4.26 6.96 4.81
N THR A 118 -5.23 6.52 5.63
CA THR A 118 -5.84 7.35 6.66
C THR A 118 -4.83 7.81 7.71
N LEU A 119 -3.95 6.90 8.15
CA LEU A 119 -2.93 7.20 9.15
C LEU A 119 -1.86 8.14 8.58
N LEU A 120 -1.36 7.87 7.38
CA LEU A 120 -0.36 8.70 6.70
C LEU A 120 -0.92 10.10 6.41
N ASN A 121 -2.14 10.19 5.91
CA ASN A 121 -2.78 11.48 5.63
C ASN A 121 -3.02 12.32 6.91
N ARG A 122 -3.30 11.68 8.06
CA ARG A 122 -3.34 12.37 9.37
C ARG A 122 -1.97 12.91 9.77
N GLY A 123 -0.89 12.24 9.38
CA GLY A 123 0.49 12.69 9.55
C GLY A 123 0.90 13.81 8.59
N GLY A 124 0.02 14.22 7.66
CA GLY A 124 0.32 15.25 6.64
C GLY A 124 0.92 14.69 5.35
N GLU A 125 1.09 13.37 5.24
CA GLU A 125 1.65 12.73 4.07
C GLU A 125 0.65 12.65 2.90
N ARG A 126 1.19 12.57 1.68
CA ARG A 126 0.39 12.38 0.48
C ARG A 126 0.16 10.89 0.23
N VAL A 127 -1.01 10.55 -0.26
CA VAL A 127 -1.35 9.18 -0.65
C VAL A 127 -1.92 9.15 -2.06
N GLY A 128 -1.63 8.10 -2.80
CA GLY A 128 -2.13 7.93 -4.17
C GLY A 128 -2.05 6.50 -4.66
N MET A 129 -2.88 6.18 -5.64
CA MET A 129 -2.76 4.95 -6.43
C MET A 129 -1.66 5.15 -7.46
N LEU A 130 -0.78 4.18 -7.63
CA LEU A 130 0.31 4.27 -8.60
C LEU A 130 -0.24 4.54 -10.00
N GLY A 131 0.36 5.47 -10.73
CA GLY A 131 -0.11 5.94 -12.04
C GLY A 131 -1.22 7.01 -11.97
N ARG A 132 -1.59 7.51 -10.77
CA ARG A 132 -2.54 8.60 -10.57
C ARG A 132 -1.93 9.71 -9.72
N ALA A 133 -2.53 10.91 -9.75
CA ALA A 133 -2.04 12.03 -8.94
C ALA A 133 -2.25 11.77 -7.43
N PRO A 134 -1.19 11.89 -6.60
CA PRO A 134 -1.31 11.73 -5.15
C PRO A 134 -2.03 12.93 -4.54
N ARG A 135 -2.65 12.72 -3.38
CA ARG A 135 -3.47 13.74 -2.72
C ARG A 135 -3.18 13.78 -1.22
N THR A 136 -3.48 14.90 -0.60
CA THR A 136 -3.48 15.08 0.85
C THR A 136 -4.76 15.82 1.28
N GLY A 137 -5.03 15.87 2.58
CA GLY A 137 -6.15 16.57 3.16
C GLY A 137 -7.43 15.73 3.31
N PRO A 138 -8.54 16.33 3.75
CA PRO A 138 -9.71 15.61 4.27
C PRO A 138 -10.35 14.61 3.31
N ARG A 139 -10.24 14.85 1.99
CA ARG A 139 -10.84 14.00 0.95
C ARG A 139 -9.84 13.04 0.27
N ALA A 140 -8.59 13.01 0.71
CA ALA A 140 -7.56 12.21 0.04
C ALA A 140 -7.90 10.71 0.06
N VAL A 141 -8.33 10.18 1.20
CA VAL A 141 -8.66 8.77 1.38
C VAL A 141 -9.93 8.38 0.61
N ASP A 142 -10.96 9.23 0.63
CA ASP A 142 -12.20 8.95 -0.13
C ASP A 142 -11.93 8.95 -1.64
N ARG A 143 -11.03 9.82 -2.11
CA ARG A 143 -10.61 9.83 -3.52
C ARG A 143 -9.74 8.63 -3.88
N LEU A 144 -8.85 8.19 -2.98
CA LEU A 144 -8.08 6.96 -3.17
C LEU A 144 -9.01 5.74 -3.28
N ALA A 145 -10.02 5.66 -2.40
CA ALA A 145 -11.03 4.62 -2.48
C ALA A 145 -11.77 4.62 -3.82
N HIS A 146 -12.08 5.80 -4.34
CA HIS A 146 -12.66 5.95 -5.68
C HIS A 146 -11.71 5.52 -6.80
N ASP A 147 -10.41 5.81 -6.65
CA ASP A 147 -9.40 5.38 -7.62
C ASP A 147 -9.33 3.84 -7.71
N PHE A 148 -9.59 3.12 -6.60
CA PHE A 148 -9.65 1.64 -6.59
C PHE A 148 -10.82 1.03 -7.38
N LEU A 149 -11.86 1.82 -7.72
CA LEU A 149 -12.96 1.38 -8.59
C LEU A 149 -12.58 1.38 -10.08
N THR A 150 -11.43 1.89 -10.43
CA THR A 150 -10.97 1.97 -11.81
C THR A 150 -9.75 1.08 -12.01
N PRO A 151 -9.58 0.48 -13.18
CA PRO A 151 -8.46 -0.41 -13.44
C PRO A 151 -7.12 0.23 -13.08
N GLN A 152 -6.25 -0.56 -12.48
CA GLN A 152 -4.87 -0.16 -12.20
C GLN A 152 -4.18 0.13 -13.54
N LYS A 153 -3.59 1.31 -13.66
CA LYS A 153 -2.73 1.64 -14.80
C LYS A 153 -1.37 1.00 -14.60
N ASP A 154 -0.79 0.49 -15.67
CA ASP A 154 0.63 0.17 -15.66
C ASP A 154 1.41 1.48 -15.55
N ALA A 155 2.27 1.57 -14.54
CA ALA A 155 3.04 2.76 -14.25
C ALA A 155 4.27 2.39 -13.43
N ASP A 156 5.37 3.06 -13.73
CA ASP A 156 6.61 2.92 -12.99
C ASP A 156 6.51 3.63 -11.63
N ALA A 157 7.32 3.15 -10.69
CA ALA A 157 7.46 3.79 -9.39
C ALA A 157 8.10 5.19 -9.57
N PRO A 158 7.50 6.25 -9.01
CA PRO A 158 8.13 7.57 -9.04
C PRO A 158 9.46 7.56 -8.28
N ALA A 159 10.39 8.41 -8.70
CA ALA A 159 11.71 8.48 -8.11
C ALA A 159 11.63 8.75 -6.58
N ARG A 160 12.43 8.03 -5.82
CA ARG A 160 12.57 8.16 -4.36
C ARG A 160 11.24 8.07 -3.59
N SER A 161 10.32 7.24 -4.09
CA SER A 161 8.98 7.10 -3.52
C SER A 161 8.86 5.88 -2.60
N CYS A 162 7.84 5.88 -1.73
CA CYS A 162 7.39 4.71 -1.02
C CYS A 162 6.26 4.05 -1.79
N VAL A 163 6.43 2.79 -2.22
CA VAL A 163 5.42 2.04 -2.96
C VAL A 163 5.02 0.80 -2.18
N ILE A 164 3.73 0.60 -1.99
CA ILE A 164 3.18 -0.59 -1.34
C ILE A 164 2.42 -1.41 -2.38
N PHE A 165 2.89 -2.62 -2.64
CA PHE A 165 2.28 -3.55 -3.57
C PHE A 165 1.37 -4.52 -2.82
N PHE A 166 0.09 -4.55 -3.19
CA PHE A 166 -0.90 -5.50 -2.68
C PHE A 166 -1.24 -6.51 -3.77
N SER A 167 -0.99 -7.80 -3.52
CA SER A 167 -1.22 -8.90 -4.45
C SER A 167 -1.27 -10.24 -3.68
N ASP A 168 -1.67 -11.32 -4.33
CA ASP A 168 -1.36 -12.68 -3.90
C ASP A 168 0.02 -13.16 -4.38
N PHE A 169 0.63 -12.40 -5.30
CA PHE A 169 1.96 -12.64 -5.87
C PHE A 169 2.11 -13.98 -6.61
N TYR A 170 1.03 -14.50 -7.21
CA TYR A 170 1.10 -15.75 -7.98
C TYR A 170 1.70 -15.59 -9.39
N ALA A 171 1.87 -14.38 -9.88
CA ALA A 171 2.61 -14.13 -11.09
C ALA A 171 4.07 -14.65 -10.97
N PRO A 172 4.72 -15.02 -12.10
CA PRO A 172 6.09 -15.52 -12.10
C PRO A 172 7.06 -14.62 -11.32
N VAL A 173 7.99 -15.23 -10.59
CA VAL A 173 8.99 -14.52 -9.76
C VAL A 173 9.78 -13.52 -10.60
N GLU A 174 10.09 -13.85 -11.84
CA GLU A 174 10.84 -13.00 -12.78
C GLU A 174 10.11 -11.72 -13.10
N THR A 175 8.79 -11.76 -13.23
CA THR A 175 7.93 -10.57 -13.43
C THR A 175 8.05 -9.62 -12.24
N TRP A 176 7.99 -10.16 -11.03
CA TRP A 176 8.16 -9.38 -9.82
C TRP A 176 9.57 -8.85 -9.66
N ARG A 177 10.59 -9.66 -9.95
CA ARG A 177 12.00 -9.19 -9.94
C ARG A 177 12.22 -8.01 -10.86
N ALA A 178 11.73 -8.08 -12.09
CA ALA A 178 11.86 -6.99 -13.05
C ALA A 178 11.17 -5.71 -12.54
N ARG A 179 9.94 -5.82 -12.02
CA ARG A 179 9.20 -4.68 -11.46
C ARG A 179 9.88 -4.06 -10.25
N LEU A 180 10.37 -4.89 -9.32
CA LEU A 180 11.05 -4.43 -8.11
C LEU A 180 12.42 -3.83 -8.40
N SER A 181 13.16 -4.41 -9.36
CA SER A 181 14.43 -3.84 -9.83
C SER A 181 14.21 -2.44 -10.43
N ALA A 182 13.26 -2.28 -11.34
CA ALA A 182 12.94 -1.00 -11.94
C ALA A 182 12.53 0.06 -10.89
N ALA A 183 11.75 -0.36 -9.87
CA ALA A 183 11.40 0.52 -8.77
C ALA A 183 12.63 0.91 -7.93
N ALA A 184 13.51 -0.04 -7.62
CA ALA A 184 14.74 0.21 -6.85
C ALA A 184 15.71 1.11 -7.63
N ASP A 185 15.84 0.92 -8.95
CA ASP A 185 16.66 1.77 -9.83
C ASP A 185 16.17 3.24 -9.84
N ALA A 186 14.86 3.44 -9.68
CA ALA A 186 14.27 4.76 -9.45
C ALA A 186 14.49 5.30 -8.02
N GLY A 187 15.14 4.52 -7.14
CA GLY A 187 15.32 4.86 -5.72
C GLY A 187 14.05 4.70 -4.89
N ALA A 188 13.03 4.01 -5.41
CA ALA A 188 11.84 3.67 -4.65
C ALA A 188 12.10 2.49 -3.71
N SER A 189 11.32 2.42 -2.64
CA SER A 189 11.28 1.27 -1.73
C SER A 189 9.88 1.19 -1.12
N GLY A 190 9.61 0.24 -0.24
CA GLY A 190 8.27 0.14 0.35
C GLY A 190 8.03 -1.23 0.95
N ALA A 191 6.88 -1.85 0.62
CA ALA A 191 6.53 -3.16 1.14
C ALA A 191 5.72 -3.98 0.13
N LEU A 192 5.82 -5.31 0.26
CA LEU A 192 4.95 -6.28 -0.41
C LEU A 192 3.93 -6.79 0.61
N VAL A 193 2.65 -6.63 0.32
CA VAL A 193 1.55 -7.14 1.15
C VAL A 193 0.92 -8.32 0.41
N MET A 194 1.32 -9.52 0.80
CA MET A 194 0.81 -10.77 0.25
C MET A 194 -0.52 -11.07 0.94
N VAL A 195 -1.62 -11.08 0.18
CA VAL A 195 -2.95 -11.39 0.73
C VAL A 195 -3.39 -12.75 0.20
N ALA A 196 -3.63 -13.69 1.10
CA ALA A 196 -3.99 -15.07 0.79
C ALA A 196 -5.37 -15.43 1.34
N ASP A 197 -6.08 -16.27 0.59
CA ASP A 197 -7.29 -16.92 1.07
C ASP A 197 -6.93 -18.18 1.87
N PRO A 198 -7.66 -18.54 2.95
CA PRO A 198 -7.40 -19.74 3.73
C PRO A 198 -7.35 -21.03 2.91
N ALA A 199 -8.20 -21.16 1.89
CA ALA A 199 -8.20 -22.38 1.06
C ALA A 199 -6.97 -22.49 0.15
N GLU A 200 -6.32 -21.37 -0.18
CA GLU A 200 -5.04 -21.37 -0.88
C GLU A 200 -3.90 -21.84 0.03
N GLU A 201 -3.99 -21.55 1.35
CA GLU A 201 -3.01 -21.97 2.34
C GLU A 201 -3.17 -23.43 2.75
N ASP A 202 -4.40 -23.78 3.13
CA ASP A 202 -4.70 -25.04 3.79
C ASP A 202 -4.98 -26.16 2.78
N PHE A 203 -5.27 -25.81 1.52
CA PHE A 203 -5.64 -26.70 0.43
C PHE A 203 -6.64 -27.79 0.88
N PRO A 204 -7.86 -27.43 1.34
CA PRO A 204 -8.79 -28.33 1.99
C PRO A 204 -9.55 -29.26 1.06
N PHE A 205 -9.25 -29.19 -0.24
CA PHE A 205 -9.96 -29.90 -1.29
C PHE A 205 -9.80 -31.42 -1.21
N ARG A 206 -10.92 -32.13 -1.41
CA ARG A 206 -10.98 -33.59 -1.39
C ARG A 206 -11.92 -34.11 -2.50
N GLY A 207 -11.63 -35.31 -2.98
CA GLY A 207 -12.43 -35.92 -4.01
C GLY A 207 -12.32 -35.20 -5.35
N ARG A 208 -13.20 -35.50 -6.27
CA ARG A 208 -13.17 -34.93 -7.62
C ARG A 208 -13.47 -33.42 -7.59
N THR A 209 -12.47 -32.60 -7.80
CA THR A 209 -12.56 -31.15 -7.72
C THR A 209 -12.16 -30.49 -9.04
N LEU A 210 -12.98 -29.56 -9.52
CA LEU A 210 -12.69 -28.73 -10.68
C LEU A 210 -12.08 -27.40 -10.20
N PHE A 211 -10.86 -27.13 -10.62
CA PHE A 211 -10.17 -25.87 -10.36
C PHE A 211 -10.34 -24.95 -11.56
N LEU A 212 -10.80 -23.74 -11.32
CA LEU A 212 -10.99 -22.71 -12.32
C LEU A 212 -9.95 -21.61 -12.11
N GLU A 213 -9.31 -21.15 -13.19
CA GLU A 213 -8.43 -19.99 -13.15
C GLU A 213 -9.26 -18.72 -13.40
N PRO A 214 -9.42 -17.83 -12.40
CA PRO A 214 -10.21 -16.61 -12.57
C PRO A 214 -9.67 -15.75 -13.71
N GLY A 215 -10.58 -15.25 -14.56
CA GLY A 215 -10.21 -14.42 -15.72
C GLY A 215 -9.66 -15.19 -16.91
N ARG A 216 -9.38 -16.48 -16.78
CA ARG A 216 -8.96 -17.37 -17.87
C ARG A 216 -9.98 -18.50 -18.08
N ARG A 217 -10.04 -19.04 -19.30
CA ARG A 217 -10.88 -20.21 -19.62
C ARG A 217 -10.18 -21.53 -19.30
N SER A 218 -9.23 -21.51 -18.37
CA SER A 218 -8.48 -22.71 -17.99
C SER A 218 -9.21 -23.44 -16.86
N GLU A 219 -9.50 -24.70 -17.08
CA GLU A 219 -10.16 -25.58 -16.13
C GLU A 219 -9.30 -26.82 -15.92
N THR A 220 -9.03 -27.16 -14.67
CA THR A 220 -8.25 -28.35 -14.33
C THR A 220 -9.05 -29.23 -13.39
N LEU A 221 -9.45 -30.41 -13.88
CA LEU A 221 -10.15 -31.41 -13.09
C LEU A 221 -9.13 -32.33 -12.40
N ILE A 222 -9.11 -32.35 -11.07
CA ILE A 222 -8.26 -33.24 -10.27
C ILE A 222 -9.16 -34.25 -9.53
N GLY A 223 -8.91 -35.53 -9.77
CA GLY A 223 -9.70 -36.62 -9.19
C GLY A 223 -9.51 -36.77 -7.68
N ARG A 224 -8.28 -36.55 -7.20
CA ARG A 224 -7.92 -36.67 -5.77
C ARG A 224 -6.92 -35.57 -5.42
N PRO A 225 -7.38 -34.31 -5.21
CA PRO A 225 -6.50 -33.19 -4.88
C PRO A 225 -5.76 -33.38 -3.56
N GLU A 226 -6.32 -34.15 -2.62
CA GLU A 226 -5.66 -34.52 -1.37
C GLU A 226 -4.29 -35.18 -1.58
N ASN A 227 -4.08 -35.88 -2.68
CA ASN A 227 -2.80 -36.56 -2.99
C ASN A 227 -1.71 -35.57 -3.42
N VAL A 228 -2.07 -34.39 -3.92
CA VAL A 228 -1.11 -33.36 -4.36
C VAL A 228 -0.93 -32.25 -3.36
N ARG A 229 -1.65 -32.28 -2.22
CA ARG A 229 -1.57 -31.23 -1.17
C ARG A 229 -0.15 -30.93 -0.72
N GLY A 230 0.64 -31.96 -0.44
CA GLY A 230 2.04 -31.81 0.01
C GLY A 230 2.89 -31.11 -1.05
N LEU A 231 2.79 -31.54 -2.30
CA LEU A 231 3.51 -30.92 -3.42
C LEU A 231 3.06 -29.49 -3.67
N TYR A 232 1.76 -29.21 -3.54
CA TYR A 232 1.22 -27.87 -3.65
C TYR A 232 1.81 -26.94 -2.56
N ALA A 233 1.76 -27.37 -1.29
CA ALA A 233 2.28 -26.59 -0.16
C ALA A 233 3.78 -26.29 -0.32
N GLU A 234 4.58 -27.27 -0.75
CA GLU A 234 6.00 -27.13 -1.01
C GLU A 234 6.27 -26.10 -2.13
N ARG A 235 5.55 -26.19 -3.24
CA ARG A 235 5.67 -25.27 -4.37
C ARG A 235 5.25 -23.85 -3.98
N LEU A 236 4.14 -23.72 -3.25
CA LEU A 236 3.65 -22.43 -2.77
C LEU A 236 4.68 -21.74 -1.86
N GLU A 237 5.23 -22.49 -0.88
CA GLU A 237 6.22 -21.94 0.04
C GLU A 237 7.55 -21.60 -0.69
N THR A 238 7.96 -22.41 -1.65
CA THR A 238 9.15 -22.15 -2.47
C THR A 238 8.96 -20.87 -3.29
N HIS A 239 7.81 -20.69 -3.93
CA HIS A 239 7.47 -19.51 -4.69
C HIS A 239 7.44 -18.27 -3.80
N ARG A 240 6.76 -18.32 -2.66
CA ARG A 240 6.69 -17.21 -1.69
C ARG A 240 8.04 -16.83 -1.12
N ARG A 241 8.89 -17.82 -0.85
CA ARG A 241 10.28 -17.58 -0.41
C ARG A 241 11.05 -16.81 -1.46
N ALA A 242 10.90 -17.17 -2.74
CA ALA A 242 11.55 -16.48 -3.84
C ALA A 242 11.04 -15.03 -3.99
N ILE A 243 9.72 -14.78 -3.84
CA ILE A 243 9.15 -13.42 -3.84
C ILE A 243 9.67 -12.61 -2.64
N ARG A 244 9.64 -13.18 -1.42
CA ARG A 244 10.16 -12.50 -0.21
C ARG A 244 11.64 -12.12 -0.37
N GLN A 245 12.44 -13.06 -0.93
CA GLN A 245 13.86 -12.81 -1.17
C GLN A 245 14.06 -11.69 -2.22
N ALA A 246 13.30 -11.73 -3.31
CA ALA A 246 13.33 -10.66 -4.32
C ALA A 246 12.95 -9.31 -3.69
N GLY A 247 11.87 -9.27 -2.92
CA GLY A 247 11.45 -8.07 -2.20
C GLY A 247 12.54 -7.52 -1.29
N ALA A 248 13.14 -8.38 -0.45
CA ALA A 248 14.20 -7.97 0.47
C ALA A 248 15.43 -7.41 -0.26
N ASN A 249 15.84 -8.04 -1.38
CA ASN A 249 16.99 -7.60 -2.17
C ASN A 249 16.81 -6.20 -2.79
N PHE A 250 15.58 -5.80 -3.06
CA PHE A 250 15.26 -4.52 -3.69
C PHE A 250 14.66 -3.47 -2.73
N GLY A 251 14.67 -3.71 -1.42
CA GLY A 251 14.17 -2.76 -0.43
C GLY A 251 12.64 -2.78 -0.25
N PHE A 252 12.00 -3.92 -0.57
CA PHE A 252 10.56 -4.15 -0.42
C PHE A 252 10.32 -5.39 0.46
N PRO A 253 10.51 -5.29 1.80
CA PRO A 253 10.18 -6.39 2.69
C PRO A 253 8.72 -6.81 2.54
N ALA A 254 8.47 -8.11 2.73
CA ALA A 254 7.16 -8.71 2.52
C ALA A 254 6.49 -9.09 3.84
N LEU A 255 5.17 -8.89 3.91
CA LEU A 255 4.30 -9.47 4.93
C LEU A 255 3.24 -10.35 4.27
N LEU A 256 2.81 -11.41 4.97
CA LEU A 256 1.71 -12.26 4.56
C LEU A 256 0.51 -12.03 5.48
N HIS A 257 -0.67 -11.86 4.89
CA HIS A 257 -1.94 -11.72 5.59
C HIS A 257 -2.98 -12.69 5.02
N ARG A 258 -3.58 -13.50 5.88
CA ARG A 258 -4.71 -14.38 5.52
C ARG A 258 -6.03 -13.63 5.73
N THR A 259 -6.98 -13.81 4.82
CA THR A 259 -8.29 -13.12 4.88
C THR A 259 -9.17 -13.55 6.05
N ASP A 260 -8.94 -14.73 6.65
CA ASP A 260 -9.61 -15.21 7.85
C ASP A 260 -9.05 -14.62 9.16
N HIS A 261 -7.93 -13.92 9.09
CA HIS A 261 -7.38 -13.22 10.25
C HIS A 261 -7.84 -11.76 10.30
N GLY A 262 -7.81 -11.17 11.50
CA GLY A 262 -8.04 -9.74 11.68
C GLY A 262 -7.00 -8.89 10.94
N ALA A 263 -7.40 -7.77 10.37
CA ALA A 263 -6.50 -6.90 9.59
C ALA A 263 -5.56 -6.04 10.46
N ALA A 264 -5.86 -5.87 11.77
CA ALA A 264 -5.09 -4.98 12.64
C ALA A 264 -3.61 -5.40 12.80
N PRO A 265 -3.25 -6.68 13.00
CA PRO A 265 -1.84 -7.08 13.06
C PRO A 265 -1.11 -6.82 11.74
N ALA A 266 -1.75 -7.06 10.59
CA ALA A 266 -1.15 -6.81 9.28
C ALA A 266 -0.90 -5.30 9.06
N LEU A 267 -1.85 -4.45 9.45
CA LEU A 267 -1.66 -2.99 9.39
C LEU A 267 -0.53 -2.54 10.31
N ALA A 268 -0.46 -3.04 11.54
CA ALA A 268 0.60 -2.69 12.48
C ALA A 268 2.00 -3.07 11.94
N LEU A 269 2.12 -4.28 11.38
CA LEU A 269 3.36 -4.72 10.75
C LEU A 269 3.72 -3.88 9.52
N LEU A 270 2.73 -3.58 8.66
CA LEU A 270 2.93 -2.73 7.49
C LEU A 270 3.42 -1.33 7.88
N ILE A 271 2.82 -0.74 8.92
CA ILE A 271 3.27 0.53 9.48
C ILE A 271 4.74 0.44 9.92
N ALA A 272 5.12 -0.62 10.63
CA ALA A 272 6.50 -0.81 11.07
C ALA A 272 7.47 -0.90 9.89
N LEU A 273 7.10 -1.62 8.82
CA LEU A 273 7.92 -1.79 7.61
C LEU A 273 8.13 -0.48 6.82
N VAL A 274 7.15 0.42 6.84
CA VAL A 274 7.22 1.66 6.05
C VAL A 274 7.56 2.90 6.88
N SER A 275 7.52 2.83 8.22
CA SER A 275 7.68 3.99 9.10
C SER A 275 9.02 4.69 8.96
N GLU A 276 10.11 3.97 8.69
CA GLU A 276 11.44 4.56 8.49
C GLU A 276 11.49 5.50 7.27
N ARG A 277 10.60 5.30 6.30
CA ARG A 277 10.48 6.15 5.11
C ARG A 277 9.74 7.46 5.36
N PHE A 278 8.92 7.48 6.41
CA PHE A 278 8.14 8.65 6.84
C PHE A 278 8.70 9.25 8.15
N ALA A 279 9.87 8.79 8.57
CA ALA A 279 10.66 9.31 9.70
C ALA A 279 11.72 10.32 9.22
#